data_e6abba0823ed9f7bf04cd7c1be88b71f
#
_entry.id   e6abba0823ed9f7bf04cd7c1be88b71f
#
_cell.length_a   1.000
_cell.length_b   1.000
_cell.length_c   1.000
_cell.angle_alpha   90.00
_cell.angle_beta   90.00
_cell.angle_gamma   90.00
#
_symmetry.space_group_name_H-M   'P 1'
#
loop_
_entity.id
_entity.type
_entity.pdbx_description
1 polymer ?
#
loop_
_entity_poly.entity_id
_entity_poly.type
_entity_poly.pdbx_seq_one_letter_code
_entity_poly.pdbx_strand_id
1 'polypeptide(L)'
;MSGDRREFVQMGLAGLSAVLASGGAGAQEAKPEPPSFLVVYRPGPRWLPGKPLSEQPLREHGRYMLDLYKRGVMRLAGRFADGSGGAMLFGADDDASAQAIVAADPAVVAQTFTYELRQWAFVDWAALANKSG
;
A
#
# COMPACT_ATOMS: atom_id res chain seq x y z
N MET A 1 44.04 -27.59 -0.88
CA MET A 1 43.59 -27.35 -0.91
C MET A 1 43.04 -27.06 -1.18
N SER A 2 43.07 -27.09 -1.26
CA SER A 2 42.46 -26.71 -1.36
C SER A 2 41.62 -26.65 -1.72
N GLY A 3 41.51 -26.92 -2.04
CA GLY A 3 40.77 -26.76 -2.25
C GLY A 3 40.02 -26.67 -2.67
N ASP A 4 39.72 -26.60 -2.72
CA ASP A 4 38.94 -26.31 -2.97
C ASP A 4 38.31 -25.73 -3.03
N ARG A 5 38.84 -25.79 -2.71
CA ARG A 5 38.22 -25.08 -2.75
C ARG A 5 38.18 -24.28 -3.45
N ARG A 6 38.68 -24.57 -3.57
CA ARG A 6 38.56 -23.72 -4.21
C ARG A 6 38.01 -23.81 -5.25
N GLU A 7 37.78 -24.45 -5.49
CA GLU A 7 37.06 -24.36 -6.28
C GLU A 7 35.98 -24.22 -6.31
N PHE A 8 35.72 -24.10 -5.75
CA PHE A 8 34.59 -23.63 -5.75
C PHE A 8 34.27 -22.64 -5.94
N VAL A 9 34.97 -22.70 -5.53
CA VAL A 9 34.71 -21.61 -5.60
C VAL A 9 34.73 -21.01 -6.74
N GLN A 10 35.13 -21.23 -7.20
CA GLN A 10 35.01 -20.55 -8.16
C GLN A 10 34.07 -20.69 -8.85
N MET A 11 33.68 -21.33 -8.75
CA MET A 11 32.73 -21.21 -9.17
C MET A 11 31.82 -20.65 -9.06
N GLY A 12 31.98 -20.70 -8.86
CA GLY A 12 31.20 -20.01 -8.61
C GLY A 12 30.96 -19.18 -9.15
N LEU A 13 31.41 -19.14 -9.32
CA LEU A 13 31.12 -18.23 -9.65
C LEU A 13 30.72 -17.91 -10.60
N ALA A 14 30.99 -18.32 -10.74
CA ALA A 14 30.63 -17.84 -11.69
C ALA A 14 29.47 -17.78 -12.02
N GLY A 15 29.14 -18.32 -11.96
CA GLY A 15 28.07 -18.05 -12.12
C GLY A 15 27.34 -17.49 -11.94
N LEU A 16 27.55 -17.31 -11.68
CA LEU A 16 26.72 -16.62 -11.47
C LEU A 16 26.47 -15.80 -11.84
N SER A 17 27.06 -15.94 -11.89
CA SER A 17 26.75 -14.88 -12.13
C SER A 17 26.13 -14.53 -12.92
N ALA A 18 26.13 -14.85 -13.27
CA ALA A 18 25.39 -14.35 -13.91
C ALA A 18 24.34 -14.14 -13.68
N VAL A 19 24.31 -14.46 -13.38
CA VAL A 19 23.29 -13.93 -13.12
C VAL A 19 22.96 -13.28 -12.86
N LEU A 20 23.50 -13.35 -12.70
CA LEU A 20 23.03 -12.51 -12.36
C LEU A 20 22.81 -11.74 -12.89
N ALA A 21 23.22 -11.89 -12.96
CA ALA A 21 22.94 -10.97 -13.40
C ALA A 21 22.15 -10.74 -13.90
N SER A 22 22.02 -11.01 -14.11
CA SER A 22 21.16 -10.55 -14.50
C SER A 22 20.47 -10.20 -13.94
N GLY A 23 20.77 -10.47 -13.52
CA GLY A 23 20.08 -10.07 -12.94
C GLY A 23 19.61 -9.34 -12.93
N GLY A 24 20.22 -9.18 -12.66
CA GLY A 24 19.71 -8.11 -12.45
C GLY A 24 18.65 -8.01 -13.04
N ALA A 25 18.73 -8.47 -13.65
CA ALA A 25 17.68 -8.28 -14.26
C ALA A 25 16.58 -8.01 -13.45
N GLY A 26 16.39 -8.59 -12.51
CA GLY A 26 15.22 -8.36 -11.80
C GLY A 26 14.95 -6.96 -11.57
N ALA A 27 15.92 -6.28 -11.23
CA ALA A 27 15.67 -4.93 -10.86
C ALA A 27 15.12 -4.13 -11.98
N GLN A 28 15.65 -4.30 -13.10
CA GLN A 28 15.20 -3.47 -14.14
C GLN A 28 13.87 -3.88 -14.65
N GLU A 29 13.46 -5.05 -14.30
CA GLU A 29 12.15 -5.41 -14.68
C GLU A 29 11.12 -5.02 -13.69
N ALA A 30 11.48 -4.32 -12.67
CA ALA A 30 10.54 -3.89 -11.70
C ALA A 30 9.44 -3.10 -12.38
N LYS A 31 8.23 -3.42 -12.06
CA LYS A 31 7.10 -2.66 -12.56
C LYS A 31 7.08 -1.28 -11.93
N PRO A 32 6.65 -0.28 -12.67
CA PRO A 32 6.44 1.02 -12.06
C PRO A 32 5.45 0.89 -10.91
N GLU A 33 5.59 1.74 -9.94
CA GLU A 33 4.62 1.81 -8.87
C GLU A 33 3.24 2.06 -9.46
N PRO A 34 2.21 1.39 -8.97
CA PRO A 34 0.86 1.70 -9.42
C PRO A 34 0.46 3.09 -8.95
N PRO A 35 -0.53 3.70 -9.60
CA PRO A 35 -1.06 4.98 -9.13
C PRO A 35 -1.47 4.92 -7.67
N SER A 36 -1.32 6.03 -7.00
CA SER A 36 -1.70 6.16 -5.59
C SER A 36 -3.09 6.74 -5.47
N PHE A 37 -3.85 6.23 -4.52
CA PHE A 37 -5.21 6.70 -4.25
C PHE A 37 -5.35 7.03 -2.77
N LEU A 38 -6.15 8.04 -2.51
CA LEU A 38 -6.53 8.42 -1.15
C LEU A 38 -8.01 8.17 -0.98
N VAL A 39 -8.36 7.44 0.06
CA VAL A 39 -9.75 7.33 0.47
C VAL A 39 -9.91 8.00 1.82
N VAL A 40 -10.96 8.82 1.94
CA VAL A 40 -11.32 9.44 3.20
C VAL A 40 -12.65 8.84 3.63
N TYR A 41 -12.67 8.26 4.81
CA TYR A 41 -13.86 7.62 5.37
C TYR A 41 -14.57 8.60 6.30
N ARG A 42 -15.89 8.62 6.20
CA ARG A 42 -16.75 9.45 7.04
C ARG A 42 -17.88 8.60 7.58
N PRO A 43 -18.51 9.03 8.67
CA PRO A 43 -19.67 8.31 9.17
C PRO A 43 -20.73 8.15 8.09
N GLY A 44 -21.21 6.93 7.94
CA GLY A 44 -22.26 6.61 7.01
C GLY A 44 -23.62 6.54 7.70
N PRO A 45 -24.66 6.11 6.96
CA PRO A 45 -26.00 6.04 7.53
C PRO A 45 -26.15 5.12 8.72
N ARG A 46 -25.28 4.10 8.82
CA ARG A 46 -25.35 3.14 9.92
C ARG A 46 -24.37 3.42 11.05
N TRP A 47 -23.69 4.54 10.99
CA TRP A 47 -22.84 4.99 12.10
C TRP A 47 -23.70 5.11 13.34
N LEU A 48 -23.21 4.61 14.47
CA LEU A 48 -23.96 4.67 15.74
C LEU A 48 -23.84 6.08 16.30
N PRO A 49 -24.95 6.85 16.32
CA PRO A 49 -24.88 8.25 16.74
C PRO A 49 -24.43 8.38 18.19
N GLY A 50 -23.61 9.37 18.46
CA GLY A 50 -23.15 9.66 19.81
C GLY A 50 -22.14 8.68 20.36
N LYS A 51 -21.76 7.66 19.61
CA LYS A 51 -20.77 6.69 20.05
C LYS A 51 -19.41 7.02 19.47
N PRO A 52 -18.33 6.87 20.25
CA PRO A 52 -17.00 7.13 19.72
C PRO A 52 -16.60 6.07 18.71
N LEU A 53 -15.54 6.35 17.97
CA LEU A 53 -15.03 5.43 16.95
C LEU A 53 -14.79 4.04 17.54
N SER A 54 -14.26 3.96 18.75
CA SER A 54 -13.94 2.69 19.40
C SER A 54 -15.15 1.80 19.67
N GLU A 55 -16.34 2.38 19.64
CA GLU A 55 -17.57 1.64 19.87
C GLU A 55 -18.38 1.41 18.61
N GLN A 56 -17.87 1.82 17.47
CA GLN A 56 -18.51 1.55 16.20
C GLN A 56 -18.20 0.11 15.77
N PRO A 57 -19.07 -0.54 14.98
CA PRO A 57 -18.85 -1.91 14.54
C PRO A 57 -17.83 -1.97 13.40
N LEU A 58 -16.55 -1.76 13.73
CA LEU A 58 -15.48 -1.66 12.74
C LEU A 58 -14.47 -2.80 12.82
N ARG A 59 -14.81 -3.88 13.48
CA ARG A 59 -13.89 -4.99 13.64
C ARG A 59 -13.50 -5.60 12.30
N GLU A 60 -14.47 -5.86 11.45
CA GLU A 60 -14.21 -6.45 10.16
C GLU A 60 -13.48 -5.48 9.23
N HIS A 61 -13.78 -4.20 9.37
CA HIS A 61 -13.02 -3.16 8.67
C HIS A 61 -11.54 -3.26 9.04
N GLY A 62 -11.24 -3.39 10.33
CA GLY A 62 -9.85 -3.49 10.78
C GLY A 62 -9.15 -4.69 10.21
N ARG A 63 -9.84 -5.82 10.13
CA ARG A 63 -9.27 -7.03 9.52
C ARG A 63 -8.99 -6.83 8.03
N TYR A 64 -9.92 -6.20 7.35
CA TYR A 64 -9.78 -5.92 5.93
C TYR A 64 -8.57 -5.00 5.69
N MET A 65 -8.43 -3.96 6.50
CA MET A 65 -7.30 -3.04 6.39
C MET A 65 -5.98 -3.76 6.63
N LEU A 66 -5.94 -4.62 7.65
CA LEU A 66 -4.74 -5.39 7.93
C LEU A 66 -4.37 -6.30 6.76
N ASP A 67 -5.36 -6.91 6.14
CA ASP A 67 -5.12 -7.74 4.97
C ASP A 67 -4.55 -6.92 3.81
N LEU A 68 -5.08 -5.75 3.56
CA LEU A 68 -4.56 -4.86 2.52
C LEU A 68 -3.10 -4.48 2.80
N TYR A 69 -2.77 -4.25 4.07
CA TYR A 69 -1.41 -3.94 4.44
C TYR A 69 -0.49 -5.13 4.17
N LYS A 70 -0.91 -6.33 4.58
CA LYS A 70 -0.10 -7.53 4.39
C LYS A 70 0.13 -7.85 2.92
N ARG A 71 -0.82 -7.51 2.07
CA ARG A 71 -0.68 -7.73 0.63
C ARG A 71 0.08 -6.63 -0.08
N GLY A 72 0.53 -5.61 0.65
CA GLY A 72 1.28 -4.52 0.05
C GLY A 72 0.44 -3.51 -0.70
N VAL A 73 -0.88 -3.57 -0.56
CA VAL A 73 -1.80 -2.64 -1.22
C VAL A 73 -1.85 -1.32 -0.47
N MET A 74 -2.00 -1.40 0.85
CA MET A 74 -2.06 -0.22 1.70
C MET A 74 -0.67 0.27 2.07
N ARG A 75 -0.46 1.56 2.02
CA ARG A 75 0.80 2.17 2.43
C ARG A 75 0.69 2.83 3.78
N LEU A 76 -0.34 3.62 3.98
CA LEU A 76 -0.60 4.32 5.23
C LEU A 76 -2.09 4.31 5.48
N ALA A 77 -2.48 4.24 6.73
CA ALA A 77 -3.87 4.37 7.10
C ALA A 77 -3.95 4.74 8.57
N GLY A 78 -5.04 5.36 8.94
CA GLY A 78 -5.27 5.70 10.33
C GLY A 78 -6.60 6.41 10.51
N ARG A 79 -6.91 6.64 11.77
CA ARG A 79 -8.12 7.38 12.12
C ARG A 79 -7.78 8.85 12.33
N PHE A 80 -8.76 9.69 12.09
CA PHE A 80 -8.58 11.09 12.43
C PHE A 80 -8.58 11.23 13.96
N ALA A 81 -7.76 12.16 14.45
CA ALA A 81 -7.57 12.29 15.89
C ALA A 81 -8.87 12.60 16.63
N ASP A 82 -9.81 13.24 15.97
CA ASP A 82 -11.09 13.57 16.56
C ASP A 82 -12.13 12.44 16.47
N GLY A 83 -11.75 11.30 15.90
CA GLY A 83 -12.64 10.15 15.80
C GLY A 83 -13.73 10.26 14.76
N SER A 84 -13.64 11.23 13.84
CA SER A 84 -14.68 11.47 12.84
C SER A 84 -14.58 10.57 11.62
N GLY A 85 -13.62 9.68 11.58
CA GLY A 85 -13.38 8.81 10.45
C GLY A 85 -11.90 8.55 10.31
N GLY A 86 -11.45 8.37 9.09
CA GLY A 86 -10.05 8.10 8.84
C GLY A 86 -9.72 8.21 7.38
N ALA A 87 -8.52 7.75 7.02
CA ALA A 87 -8.07 7.80 5.64
C ALA A 87 -7.10 6.66 5.38
N MET A 88 -6.98 6.28 4.11
CA MET A 88 -6.03 5.28 3.68
C MET A 88 -5.38 5.73 2.38
N LEU A 89 -4.06 5.58 2.32
CA LEU A 89 -3.28 5.76 1.10
C LEU A 89 -2.92 4.39 0.57
N PHE A 90 -3.25 4.09 -0.67
CA PHE A 90 -3.04 2.77 -1.23
C PHE A 90 -2.76 2.85 -2.72
N GLY A 91 -2.31 1.73 -3.29
CA GLY A 91 -2.04 1.63 -4.71
C GLY A 91 -3.08 0.79 -5.41
N ALA A 92 -3.40 1.18 -6.65
CA ALA A 92 -4.28 0.39 -7.51
C ALA A 92 -3.97 0.74 -8.94
N ASP A 93 -4.29 -0.17 -9.88
CA ASP A 93 -3.91 0.02 -11.27
C ASP A 93 -4.71 1.13 -11.95
N ASP A 94 -5.96 1.30 -11.55
CA ASP A 94 -6.84 2.28 -12.17
C ASP A 94 -8.00 2.63 -11.22
N ASP A 95 -8.84 3.55 -11.64
CA ASP A 95 -9.97 3.98 -10.84
C ASP A 95 -10.92 2.84 -10.50
N ALA A 96 -11.18 1.96 -11.45
CA ALA A 96 -12.12 0.87 -11.23
C ALA A 96 -11.59 -0.09 -10.17
N SER A 97 -10.28 -0.40 -10.22
CA SER A 97 -9.65 -1.26 -9.23
C SER A 97 -9.66 -0.61 -7.85
N ALA A 98 -9.36 0.69 -7.79
CA ALA A 98 -9.38 1.42 -6.54
C ALA A 98 -10.78 1.43 -5.92
N GLN A 99 -11.79 1.69 -6.74
CA GLN A 99 -13.18 1.67 -6.31
C GLN A 99 -13.55 0.30 -5.75
N ALA A 100 -13.15 -0.76 -6.44
CA ALA A 100 -13.46 -2.12 -6.00
C ALA A 100 -12.85 -2.43 -4.63
N ILE A 101 -11.62 -1.98 -4.41
CA ILE A 101 -10.95 -2.20 -3.14
C ILE A 101 -11.70 -1.53 -2.00
N VAL A 102 -12.10 -0.28 -2.19
CA VAL A 102 -12.80 0.46 -1.14
C VAL A 102 -14.22 -0.07 -0.95
N ALA A 103 -14.91 -0.39 -2.05
CA ALA A 103 -16.30 -0.87 -1.97
C ALA A 103 -16.40 -2.24 -1.31
N ALA A 104 -15.33 -3.02 -1.30
CA ALA A 104 -15.34 -4.34 -0.67
C ALA A 104 -15.09 -4.29 0.84
N ASP A 105 -14.74 -3.12 1.37
CA ASP A 105 -14.52 -2.95 2.80
C ASP A 105 -15.82 -3.24 3.55
N PRO A 106 -15.81 -4.14 4.53
CA PRO A 106 -17.03 -4.47 5.28
C PRO A 106 -17.73 -3.26 5.90
N ALA A 107 -17.00 -2.24 6.31
CA ALA A 107 -17.62 -1.06 6.89
C ALA A 107 -18.34 -0.23 5.84
N VAL A 108 -17.85 -0.26 4.60
CA VAL A 108 -18.53 0.42 3.49
C VAL A 108 -19.76 -0.37 3.08
N VAL A 109 -19.62 -1.69 2.97
CA VAL A 109 -20.76 -2.56 2.66
C VAL A 109 -21.86 -2.40 3.70
N ALA A 110 -21.49 -2.34 4.97
CA ALA A 110 -22.46 -2.19 6.07
C ALA A 110 -22.95 -0.76 6.24
N GLN A 111 -22.39 0.18 5.48
CA GLN A 111 -22.79 1.60 5.57
C GLN A 111 -22.45 2.25 6.91
N THR A 112 -21.53 1.66 7.64
CA THR A 112 -20.96 2.31 8.83
C THR A 112 -20.11 3.49 8.38
N PHE A 113 -19.39 3.32 7.26
CA PHE A 113 -18.66 4.40 6.61
C PHE A 113 -19.26 4.72 5.25
N THR A 114 -19.23 5.97 4.89
CA THR A 114 -19.22 6.42 3.50
C THR A 114 -17.81 6.90 3.20
N TYR A 115 -17.51 7.21 1.94
CA TYR A 115 -16.14 7.56 1.61
C TYR A 115 -16.07 8.50 0.42
N GLU A 116 -14.93 9.13 0.30
CA GLU A 116 -14.53 9.88 -0.89
C GLU A 116 -13.21 9.30 -1.36
N LEU A 117 -13.10 9.02 -2.66
CA LEU A 117 -11.92 8.39 -3.25
C LEU A 117 -11.33 9.31 -4.32
N ARG A 118 -10.00 9.51 -4.27
CA ARG A 118 -9.31 10.35 -5.23
C ARG A 118 -7.99 9.71 -5.63
N GLN A 119 -7.64 9.79 -6.89
CA GLN A 119 -6.28 9.49 -7.29
C GLN A 119 -5.40 10.66 -6.86
N TRP A 120 -4.23 10.34 -6.30
CA TRP A 120 -3.35 11.35 -5.72
C TRP A 120 -1.98 11.27 -6.41
N ALA A 121 -1.68 12.28 -7.21
CA ALA A 121 -0.39 12.37 -7.87
C ALA A 121 0.53 13.21 -6.99
N PHE A 122 1.61 12.58 -6.54
CA PHE A 122 2.53 13.25 -5.63
C PHE A 122 3.46 14.18 -6.39
N VAL A 123 3.88 15.23 -5.71
CA VAL A 123 4.89 16.15 -6.21
C VAL A 123 6.22 15.77 -5.58
N ASP A 124 7.27 15.72 -6.38
CA ASP A 124 8.61 15.45 -5.87
C ASP A 124 9.20 16.76 -5.36
N TRP A 125 8.87 17.06 -4.12
CA TRP A 125 9.31 18.31 -3.47
C TRP A 125 10.82 18.37 -3.30
N ALA A 126 11.46 17.20 -3.09
CA ALA A 126 12.90 17.16 -2.95
C ALA A 126 13.58 17.61 -4.24
N ALA A 127 13.09 17.12 -5.38
CA ALA A 127 13.65 17.52 -6.65
C ALA A 127 13.45 19.02 -6.91
N LEU A 128 12.28 19.53 -6.56
CA LEU A 128 12.00 20.95 -6.72
C LEU A 128 12.89 21.82 -5.82
N ALA A 129 13.07 21.39 -4.57
CA ALA A 129 13.93 22.11 -3.63
C ALA A 129 15.36 22.16 -4.14
N ASN A 130 15.85 21.05 -4.68
CA ASN A 130 17.22 21.01 -5.20
C ASN A 130 17.40 21.93 -6.41
N LYS A 131 16.38 22.07 -7.25
CA LYS A 131 16.46 23.00 -8.37
C LYS A 131 16.45 24.45 -7.92
N SER A 132 15.74 24.74 -6.84
CA SER A 132 15.62 26.11 -6.36
C SER A 132 16.84 26.57 -5.59
N GLY A 133 17.60 25.62 -5.07
CA GLY A 133 18.79 25.93 -4.30
C GLY A 133 20.01 26.26 -5.18
#